data_fcea864508d49c9b047384e1e99f1146
#
_entry.id   fcea864508d49c9b047384e1e99f1146
#
_cell.length_a   1.000
_cell.length_b   1.000
_cell.length_c   1.000
_cell.angle_alpha   90.00
_cell.angle_beta   90.00
_cell.angle_gamma   90.00
#
_symmetry.space_group_name_H-M   'P 1'
#
loop_
_entity.id
_entity.type
_entity.pdbx_description
1 polymer ?
#
loop_
_entity_poly.entity_id
_entity_poly.type
_entity_poly.pdbx_seq_one_letter_code
_entity_poly.pdbx_strand_id
1 'polypeptide(L)'
;MLDSKYLYFTSALLCLLYLIGFFKNGKAYKIFTIYILGVLLNDYIGSKLYRWFQIYNIFMTHFYDLFQFVILSYFFATLLKTKKQLFTVYILLIVLPVFLFSRYIFNPQMFFEYSLLETYLTTMPLIIYSIMHLYNNLGEKSEFYFINVGLLFYLFTSTFIFLM
;
A
#
# COMPACT_ATOMS: atom_id res chain seq x y z
N MET A 1 -23.13 7.64 -9.65
CA MET A 1 -21.77 8.14 -9.44
C MET A 1 -21.72 8.65 -7.99
N LEU A 2 -21.12 7.89 -7.09
CA LEU A 2 -21.00 8.31 -5.69
C LEU A 2 -20.19 9.62 -5.69
N ASP A 3 -20.76 10.68 -5.12
CA ASP A 3 -20.09 11.97 -5.05
C ASP A 3 -18.73 11.79 -4.37
N SER A 4 -17.68 12.28 -5.01
CA SER A 4 -16.30 12.23 -4.49
C SER A 4 -16.18 12.76 -3.04
N LYS A 5 -17.11 13.62 -2.63
CA LYS A 5 -17.22 14.15 -1.26
C LYS A 5 -17.47 13.07 -0.21
N TYR A 6 -18.31 12.06 -0.51
CA TYR A 6 -18.59 10.96 0.43
C TYR A 6 -17.38 10.04 0.61
N LEU A 7 -16.62 9.81 -0.47
CA LEU A 7 -15.37 9.02 -0.40
C LEU A 7 -14.33 9.70 0.48
N TYR A 8 -14.12 11.01 0.32
CA TYR A 8 -13.20 11.76 1.18
C TYR A 8 -13.67 11.79 2.64
N PHE A 9 -14.97 11.93 2.87
CA PHE A 9 -15.51 11.94 4.23
C PHE A 9 -15.31 10.60 4.94
N THR A 10 -15.63 9.48 4.28
CA THR A 10 -15.44 8.14 4.85
C THR A 10 -13.97 7.83 5.10
N SER A 11 -13.07 8.19 4.19
CA SER A 11 -11.62 8.00 4.36
C SER A 11 -11.05 8.86 5.48
N ALA A 12 -11.51 10.12 5.62
CA ALA A 12 -11.11 11.00 6.71
C ALA A 12 -11.60 10.50 8.07
N LEU A 13 -12.85 10.01 8.15
CA LEU A 13 -13.42 9.43 9.36
C LEU A 13 -12.62 8.20 9.81
N LEU A 14 -12.31 7.32 8.87
CA LEU A 14 -11.51 6.13 9.11
C LEU A 14 -10.11 6.48 9.62
N CYS A 15 -9.48 7.49 9.04
CA CYS A 15 -8.20 8.01 9.47
C CYS A 15 -8.25 8.58 10.90
N LEU A 16 -9.27 9.35 11.25
CA LEU A 16 -9.46 9.86 12.60
C LEU A 16 -9.60 8.75 13.64
N LEU A 17 -10.36 7.70 13.32
CA LEU A 17 -10.51 6.53 14.21
C LEU A 17 -9.17 5.86 14.48
N TYR A 18 -8.33 5.68 13.44
CA TYR A 18 -7.00 5.09 13.62
C TYR A 18 -6.04 6.00 14.36
N LEU A 19 -6.13 7.33 14.20
CA LEU A 19 -5.30 8.29 14.93
C LEU A 19 -5.57 8.29 16.43
N ILE A 20 -6.81 8.09 16.87
CA ILE A 20 -7.17 8.00 18.29
C ILE A 20 -6.42 6.83 18.97
N GLY A 21 -6.26 5.71 18.26
CA GLY A 21 -5.53 4.54 18.76
C GLY A 21 -4.01 4.59 18.60
N PHE A 22 -3.47 5.56 17.89
CA PHE A 22 -2.06 5.58 17.47
C PHE A 22 -1.06 5.48 18.62
N PHE A 23 -1.29 6.20 19.72
CA PHE A 23 -0.38 6.22 20.87
C PHE A 23 -0.56 5.02 21.82
N LYS A 24 -1.74 4.41 21.81
CA LYS A 24 -2.10 3.33 22.74
C LYS A 24 -1.76 1.94 22.22
N ASN A 25 -1.71 1.75 20.89
CA ASN A 25 -1.57 0.45 20.26
C ASN A 25 -0.12 0.15 19.82
N GLY A 26 0.13 -1.12 19.51
CA GLY A 26 1.44 -1.65 19.16
C GLY A 26 2.00 -1.15 17.83
N LYS A 27 3.22 -1.59 17.50
CA LYS A 27 3.98 -1.14 16.32
C LYS A 27 3.24 -1.37 15.01
N ALA A 28 2.60 -2.54 14.83
CA ALA A 28 1.85 -2.86 13.61
C ALA A 28 0.70 -1.88 13.37
N TYR A 29 -0.05 -1.52 14.43
CA TYR A 29 -1.13 -0.55 14.35
C TYR A 29 -0.64 0.83 13.89
N LYS A 30 0.49 1.29 14.43
CA LYS A 30 1.11 2.57 14.05
C LYS A 30 1.50 2.60 12.58
N ILE A 31 2.12 1.53 12.08
CA ILE A 31 2.53 1.42 10.67
C ILE A 31 1.28 1.43 9.77
N PHE A 32 0.23 0.69 10.14
CA PHE A 32 -1.01 0.66 9.37
C PHE A 32 -1.72 2.03 9.37
N THR A 33 -1.69 2.75 10.49
CA THR A 33 -2.21 4.14 10.56
C THR A 33 -1.44 5.07 9.62
N ILE A 34 -0.10 4.96 9.56
CA ILE A 34 0.73 5.73 8.61
C ILE A 34 0.36 5.39 7.17
N TYR A 35 0.08 4.12 6.88
CA TYR A 35 -0.40 3.71 5.56
C TYR A 35 -1.70 4.42 5.17
N ILE A 36 -2.73 4.38 6.04
CA ILE A 36 -4.03 5.04 5.78
C ILE A 36 -3.85 6.55 5.58
N LEU A 37 -3.03 7.20 6.42
CA LEU A 37 -2.70 8.62 6.29
C LEU A 37 -2.04 8.93 4.95
N GLY A 38 -1.07 8.13 4.54
CA GLY A 38 -0.36 8.31 3.28
C GLY A 38 -1.27 8.15 2.06
N VAL A 39 -2.18 7.17 2.08
CA VAL A 39 -3.20 7.00 1.01
C VAL A 39 -4.06 8.25 0.90
N LEU A 40 -4.60 8.74 2.01
CA LEU A 40 -5.40 9.97 2.04
C LEU A 40 -4.65 11.18 1.51
N LEU A 41 -3.39 11.35 1.92
CA LEU A 41 -2.55 12.45 1.45
C LEU A 41 -2.29 12.35 -0.05
N ASN A 42 -1.99 11.16 -0.55
CA ASN A 42 -1.77 10.93 -1.98
C ASN A 42 -3.02 11.30 -2.80
N ASP A 43 -4.20 10.85 -2.40
CA ASP A 43 -5.47 11.15 -3.06
C ASP A 43 -5.79 12.64 -3.02
N TYR A 44 -5.56 13.29 -1.87
CA TYR A 44 -5.77 14.72 -1.72
C TYR A 44 -4.84 15.53 -2.62
N ILE A 45 -3.54 15.24 -2.60
CA ILE A 45 -2.54 15.93 -3.42
C ILE A 45 -2.83 15.70 -4.91
N GLY A 46 -3.07 14.45 -5.33
CA GLY A 46 -3.39 14.13 -6.71
C GLY A 46 -4.62 14.87 -7.24
N SER A 47 -5.68 14.95 -6.43
CA SER A 47 -6.89 15.70 -6.80
C SER A 47 -6.67 17.21 -6.90
N LYS A 48 -5.81 17.79 -6.07
CA LYS A 48 -5.47 19.22 -6.11
C LYS A 48 -4.56 19.57 -7.27
N LEU A 49 -3.56 18.74 -7.57
CA LEU A 49 -2.68 18.92 -8.72
C LEU A 49 -3.48 18.96 -10.02
N TYR A 50 -4.41 18.03 -10.19
CA TYR A 50 -5.28 18.02 -11.36
C TYR A 50 -6.16 19.28 -11.46
N ARG A 51 -6.79 19.71 -10.36
CA ARG A 51 -7.71 20.87 -10.36
C ARG A 51 -7.01 22.23 -10.56
N TRP A 52 -5.83 22.41 -9.95
CA TRP A 52 -5.17 23.72 -9.94
C TRP A 52 -4.19 23.89 -11.11
N PHE A 53 -3.51 22.82 -11.51
CA PHE A 53 -2.43 22.89 -12.49
C PHE A 53 -2.76 22.18 -13.79
N GLN A 54 -3.90 21.46 -13.86
CA GLN A 54 -4.28 20.61 -15.00
C GLN A 54 -3.18 19.61 -15.40
N ILE A 55 -2.32 19.24 -14.45
CA ILE A 55 -1.26 18.27 -14.65
C ILE A 55 -1.87 16.87 -14.48
N TYR A 56 -1.66 16.01 -15.47
CA TYR A 56 -2.00 14.59 -15.33
C TYR A 56 -1.19 13.98 -14.20
N ASN A 57 -1.88 13.41 -13.22
CA ASN A 57 -1.29 12.90 -11.98
C ASN A 57 -0.76 11.45 -12.08
N ILE A 58 -0.46 10.98 -13.30
CA ILE A 58 0.04 9.61 -13.54
C ILE A 58 1.31 9.34 -12.72
N PHE A 59 2.21 10.30 -12.61
CA PHE A 59 3.43 10.15 -11.80
C PHE A 59 3.15 9.89 -10.31
N MET A 60 1.98 10.32 -9.80
CA MET A 60 1.58 10.05 -8.41
C MET A 60 1.30 8.57 -8.16
N THR A 61 0.94 7.80 -9.21
CA THR A 61 0.74 6.35 -9.06
C THR A 61 2.03 5.63 -8.70
N HIS A 62 3.19 6.06 -9.24
CA HIS A 62 4.49 5.49 -8.93
C HIS A 62 4.87 5.73 -7.46
N PHE A 63 4.64 6.95 -6.96
CA PHE A 63 4.83 7.24 -5.53
C PHE A 63 3.87 6.43 -4.65
N TYR A 64 2.62 6.30 -5.07
CA TYR A 64 1.63 5.51 -4.35
C TYR A 64 2.03 4.03 -4.28
N ASP A 65 2.35 3.42 -5.40
CA ASP A 65 2.72 2.00 -5.49
C ASP A 65 3.96 1.69 -4.64
N LEU A 66 4.98 2.54 -4.72
CA LEU A 66 6.20 2.39 -3.92
C LEU A 66 5.94 2.61 -2.42
N PHE A 67 5.19 3.65 -2.08
CA PHE A 67 4.80 3.94 -0.70
C PHE A 67 4.00 2.78 -0.10
N GLN A 68 2.96 2.32 -0.81
CA GLN A 68 2.14 1.18 -0.41
C GLN A 68 3.01 -0.05 -0.16
N PHE A 69 3.89 -0.38 -1.12
CA PHE A 69 4.78 -1.53 -1.00
C PHE A 69 5.68 -1.43 0.23
N VAL A 70 6.37 -0.31 0.42
CA VAL A 70 7.30 -0.11 1.53
C VAL A 70 6.58 -0.18 2.88
N ILE A 71 5.50 0.58 3.06
CA ILE A 71 4.82 0.65 4.36
C ILE A 71 4.12 -0.67 4.70
N LEU A 72 3.43 -1.30 3.75
CA LEU A 72 2.79 -2.59 4.01
C LEU A 72 3.81 -3.72 4.16
N SER A 73 4.97 -3.68 3.51
CA SER A 73 6.05 -4.65 3.79
C SER A 73 6.55 -4.52 5.23
N TYR A 74 6.74 -3.30 5.74
CA TYR A 74 7.05 -3.10 7.17
C TYR A 74 5.93 -3.57 8.09
N PHE A 75 4.67 -3.35 7.72
CA PHE A 75 3.53 -3.86 8.47
C PHE A 75 3.58 -5.39 8.56
N PHE A 76 3.73 -6.09 7.43
CA PHE A 76 3.84 -7.55 7.43
C PHE A 76 5.10 -8.05 8.13
N ALA A 77 6.22 -7.34 8.06
CA ALA A 77 7.42 -7.68 8.82
C ALA A 77 7.18 -7.69 10.34
N THR A 78 6.22 -6.91 10.85
CA THR A 78 5.86 -6.97 12.28
C THR A 78 4.92 -8.12 12.64
N LEU A 79 4.23 -8.70 11.65
CA LEU A 79 3.22 -9.74 11.84
C LEU A 79 3.73 -11.16 11.52
N LEU A 80 4.72 -11.28 10.65
CA LEU A 80 5.29 -12.56 10.25
C LEU A 80 6.20 -13.13 11.35
N LYS A 81 6.06 -14.42 11.65
CA LYS A 81 6.75 -15.08 12.78
C LYS A 81 8.04 -15.79 12.36
N THR A 82 8.18 -16.23 11.12
CA THR A 82 9.30 -17.09 10.71
C THR A 82 10.46 -16.28 10.11
N LYS A 83 11.70 -16.65 10.49
CA LYS A 83 12.92 -15.97 10.01
C LYS A 83 13.04 -15.98 8.48
N LYS A 84 12.62 -17.08 7.83
CA LYS A 84 12.65 -17.20 6.35
C LYS A 84 11.72 -16.19 5.68
N GLN A 85 10.48 -16.06 6.19
CA GLN A 85 9.51 -15.09 5.67
C GLN A 85 10.01 -13.65 5.86
N LEU A 86 10.54 -13.32 7.05
CA LEU A 86 11.13 -12.01 7.32
C LEU A 86 12.29 -11.70 6.39
N PHE A 87 13.17 -12.66 6.14
CA PHE A 87 14.30 -12.49 5.21
C PHE A 87 13.79 -12.18 3.80
N THR A 88 12.77 -12.88 3.32
CA THR A 88 12.14 -12.60 2.01
C THR A 88 11.57 -11.19 1.95
N VAL A 89 10.87 -10.74 3.00
CA VAL A 89 10.32 -9.37 3.06
C VAL A 89 11.44 -8.34 2.97
N TYR A 90 12.51 -8.47 3.76
CA TYR A 90 13.60 -7.50 3.78
C TYR A 90 14.41 -7.47 2.47
N ILE A 91 14.64 -8.62 1.85
CA ILE A 91 15.31 -8.67 0.53
C ILE A 91 14.46 -7.92 -0.51
N LEU A 92 13.18 -8.25 -0.63
CA LEU A 92 12.30 -7.63 -1.61
C LEU A 92 12.12 -6.12 -1.34
N LEU A 93 12.12 -5.72 -0.06
CA LEU A 93 12.03 -4.32 0.34
C LEU A 93 13.23 -3.47 -0.13
N ILE A 94 14.38 -4.10 -0.37
CA ILE A 94 15.57 -3.42 -0.92
C ILE A 94 15.60 -3.59 -2.45
N VAL A 95 15.46 -4.82 -2.93
CA VAL A 95 15.66 -5.15 -4.36
C VAL A 95 14.63 -4.47 -5.26
N LEU A 96 13.34 -4.48 -4.88
CA LEU A 96 12.29 -3.92 -5.75
C LEU A 96 12.40 -2.40 -5.90
N PRO A 97 12.55 -1.58 -4.84
CA PRO A 97 12.75 -0.15 -5.02
C PRO A 97 14.00 0.17 -5.83
N VAL A 98 15.13 -0.50 -5.58
CA VAL A 98 16.36 -0.30 -6.35
C VAL A 98 16.15 -0.63 -7.83
N PHE A 99 15.46 -1.72 -8.14
CA PHE A 99 15.12 -2.10 -9.51
C PHE A 99 14.22 -1.05 -10.17
N LEU A 100 13.18 -0.57 -9.50
CA LEU A 100 12.25 0.44 -10.03
C LEU A 100 12.97 1.78 -10.26
N PHE A 101 13.78 2.24 -9.31
CA PHE A 101 14.57 3.45 -9.48
C PHE A 101 15.57 3.33 -10.64
N SER A 102 16.23 2.18 -10.83
CA SER A 102 17.12 1.98 -11.95
C SER A 102 16.40 2.13 -13.30
N ARG A 103 15.17 1.63 -13.42
CA ARG A 103 14.37 1.82 -14.64
C ARG A 103 14.12 3.30 -14.98
N TYR A 104 13.84 4.13 -13.98
CA TYR A 104 13.62 5.57 -14.20
C TYR A 104 14.90 6.30 -14.58
N ILE A 105 16.07 5.87 -14.08
CA ILE A 105 17.36 6.44 -14.47
C ILE A 105 17.64 6.13 -15.94
N PHE A 106 17.39 4.89 -16.40
CA PHE A 106 17.63 4.49 -17.79
C PHE A 106 16.57 5.02 -18.77
N ASN A 107 15.33 5.16 -18.34
CA ASN A 107 14.21 5.61 -19.16
C ASN A 107 13.34 6.63 -18.40
N PRO A 108 13.74 7.91 -18.33
CA PRO A 108 12.99 8.92 -17.57
C PRO A 108 11.55 9.15 -18.06
N GLN A 109 11.26 8.86 -19.32
CA GLN A 109 9.92 9.00 -19.91
C GLN A 109 8.89 8.07 -19.23
N MET A 110 9.32 6.90 -18.76
CA MET A 110 8.46 5.95 -18.04
C MET A 110 7.86 6.51 -16.76
N PHE A 111 8.45 7.57 -16.20
CA PHE A 111 7.92 8.23 -15.01
C PHE A 111 6.61 8.98 -15.27
N PHE A 112 6.33 9.33 -16.53
CA PHE A 112 5.10 10.01 -16.94
C PHE A 112 4.09 9.08 -17.59
N GLU A 113 4.41 7.78 -17.67
CA GLU A 113 3.53 6.76 -18.25
C GLU A 113 3.08 5.78 -17.16
N TYR A 114 1.86 5.27 -17.29
CA TYR A 114 1.38 4.24 -16.36
C TYR A 114 2.13 2.91 -16.56
N SER A 115 2.67 2.34 -15.49
CA SER A 115 3.45 1.11 -15.56
C SER A 115 2.73 -0.06 -14.86
N LEU A 116 2.03 -0.89 -15.64
CA LEU A 116 1.45 -2.15 -15.16
C LEU A 116 2.47 -3.05 -14.45
N LEU A 117 3.70 -3.13 -14.97
CA LEU A 117 4.75 -3.94 -14.39
C LEU A 117 5.10 -3.50 -12.97
N GLU A 118 5.12 -2.19 -12.71
CA GLU A 118 5.40 -1.64 -11.39
C GLU A 118 4.31 -2.00 -10.40
N THR A 119 3.05 -1.76 -10.76
CA THR A 119 1.91 -2.14 -9.92
C THR A 119 1.91 -3.63 -9.61
N TYR A 120 2.26 -4.50 -10.58
CA TYR A 120 2.42 -5.93 -10.33
C TYR A 120 3.55 -6.26 -9.38
N LEU A 121 4.73 -5.72 -9.61
CA LEU A 121 5.92 -6.02 -8.80
C LEU A 121 5.77 -5.53 -7.35
N THR A 122 5.02 -4.47 -7.12
CA THR A 122 4.76 -3.95 -5.78
C THR A 122 3.62 -4.67 -5.09
N THR A 123 2.57 -5.07 -5.82
CA THR A 123 1.35 -5.65 -5.23
C THR A 123 1.47 -7.15 -4.99
N MET A 124 2.09 -7.92 -5.90
CA MET A 124 2.21 -9.38 -5.76
C MET A 124 2.94 -9.84 -4.49
N PRO A 125 4.08 -9.24 -4.09
CA PRO A 125 4.70 -9.59 -2.81
C PRO A 125 3.78 -9.32 -1.62
N LEU A 126 3.01 -8.24 -1.63
CA LEU A 126 2.09 -7.90 -0.55
C LEU A 126 0.96 -8.94 -0.43
N ILE A 127 0.43 -9.42 -1.55
CA ILE A 127 -0.53 -10.52 -1.57
C ILE A 127 0.07 -11.79 -0.95
N ILE A 128 1.32 -12.12 -1.32
CA ILE A 128 2.03 -13.29 -0.76
C ILE A 128 2.23 -13.12 0.75
N TYR A 129 2.65 -11.94 1.22
CA TYR A 129 2.83 -11.68 2.66
C TYR A 129 1.50 -11.79 3.43
N SER A 130 0.42 -11.29 2.84
CA SER A 130 -0.93 -11.39 3.39
C SER A 130 -1.35 -12.87 3.56
N ILE A 131 -1.15 -13.69 2.52
CA ILE A 131 -1.44 -15.13 2.56
C ILE A 131 -0.57 -15.84 3.61
N MET A 132 0.74 -15.52 3.66
CA MET A 132 1.65 -16.08 4.67
C MET A 132 1.19 -15.74 6.09
N HIS A 133 0.75 -14.51 6.34
CA HIS A 133 0.23 -14.13 7.65
C HIS A 133 -1.06 -14.88 8.00
N LEU A 134 -2.01 -15.02 7.06
CA LEU A 134 -3.23 -15.80 7.28
C LEU A 134 -2.90 -17.27 7.58
N TYR A 135 -1.98 -17.85 6.81
CA TYR A 135 -1.53 -19.22 7.01
C TYR A 135 -0.89 -19.44 8.39
N ASN A 136 -0.02 -18.52 8.82
CA ASN A 136 0.65 -18.60 10.13
C ASN A 136 -0.31 -18.48 11.32
N ASN A 137 -1.51 -17.96 11.11
CA ASN A 137 -2.53 -17.74 12.14
C ASN A 137 -3.77 -18.64 11.96
N LEU A 138 -3.66 -19.72 11.19
CA LEU A 138 -4.74 -20.71 11.06
C LEU A 138 -5.05 -21.31 12.44
N GLY A 139 -6.28 -21.13 12.90
CA GLY A 139 -6.73 -21.62 14.21
C GLY A 139 -6.48 -20.70 15.41
N GLU A 140 -5.79 -19.58 15.24
CA GLU A 140 -5.57 -18.58 16.29
C GLU A 140 -6.31 -17.26 15.98
N LYS A 141 -6.83 -16.60 17.02
CA LYS A 141 -7.36 -15.23 16.89
C LYS A 141 -6.20 -14.25 16.81
N SER A 142 -5.89 -13.77 15.61
CA SER A 142 -4.90 -12.71 15.39
C SER A 142 -5.57 -11.34 15.45
N GLU A 143 -4.93 -10.37 16.13
CA GLU A 143 -5.44 -9.00 16.24
C GLU A 143 -5.69 -8.33 14.88
N PHE A 144 -4.89 -8.68 13.87
CA PHE A 144 -4.94 -8.08 12.52
C PHE A 144 -5.59 -8.99 11.47
N TYR A 145 -6.28 -10.07 11.88
CA TYR A 145 -6.88 -11.02 10.95
C TYR A 145 -7.84 -10.34 9.96
N PHE A 146 -8.82 -9.59 10.46
CA PHE A 146 -9.81 -8.91 9.60
C PHE A 146 -9.21 -7.81 8.73
N ILE A 147 -8.24 -7.05 9.26
CA ILE A 147 -7.52 -6.04 8.49
C ILE A 147 -6.76 -6.71 7.34
N ASN A 148 -6.10 -7.84 7.62
CA ASN A 148 -5.36 -8.57 6.60
C ASN A 148 -6.26 -9.16 5.51
N VAL A 149 -7.41 -9.73 5.89
CA VAL A 149 -8.41 -10.21 4.92
C VAL A 149 -8.90 -9.06 4.05
N GLY A 150 -9.23 -7.91 4.65
CA GLY A 150 -9.62 -6.71 3.89
C GLY A 150 -8.53 -6.22 2.94
N LEU A 151 -7.27 -6.17 3.40
CA LEU A 151 -6.12 -5.85 2.55
C LEU A 151 -5.96 -6.83 1.39
N LEU A 152 -6.10 -8.13 1.65
CA LEU A 152 -5.99 -9.14 0.62
C LEU A 152 -7.03 -8.93 -0.49
N PHE A 153 -8.30 -8.73 -0.12
CA PHE A 153 -9.35 -8.42 -1.09
C PHE A 153 -9.07 -7.14 -1.85
N TYR A 154 -8.63 -6.09 -1.17
CA TYR A 154 -8.29 -4.82 -1.80
C TYR A 154 -7.16 -5.00 -2.83
N LEU A 155 -6.05 -5.65 -2.46
CA LEU A 155 -4.90 -5.88 -3.33
C LEU A 155 -5.27 -6.73 -4.56
N PHE A 156 -6.08 -7.79 -4.37
CA PHE A 156 -6.59 -8.59 -5.49
C PHE A 156 -7.47 -7.76 -6.42
N THR A 157 -8.46 -7.07 -5.87
CA THR A 157 -9.40 -6.29 -6.69
C THR A 157 -8.69 -5.20 -7.46
N SER A 158 -7.77 -4.47 -6.83
CA SER A 158 -6.98 -3.43 -7.49
C SER A 158 -6.16 -4.01 -8.64
N THR A 159 -5.50 -5.15 -8.42
CA THR A 159 -4.69 -5.81 -9.47
C THR A 159 -5.54 -6.22 -10.66
N PHE A 160 -6.76 -6.73 -10.45
CA PHE A 160 -7.66 -7.10 -11.53
C PHE A 160 -8.21 -5.90 -12.31
N ILE A 161 -8.56 -4.80 -11.63
CA ILE A 161 -9.04 -3.58 -12.29
C ILE A 161 -7.97 -3.00 -13.23
N PHE A 162 -6.70 -3.09 -12.87
CA PHE A 162 -5.61 -2.60 -13.72
C PHE A 162 -5.26 -3.55 -14.88
N LEU A 163 -5.78 -4.79 -14.89
CA LEU A 163 -5.61 -5.75 -15.98
C LEU A 163 -6.67 -5.62 -17.08
N MET A 164 -7.82 -5.02 -16.78
CA MET A 164 -8.91 -4.79 -17.72
C MET A 164 -8.78 -3.45 -18.43
#